data_e6e284c54657f5dc2a1042f138038c65
#
_entry.id   e6e284c54657f5dc2a1042f138038c65
#
_cell.length_a   1.000
_cell.length_b   1.000
_cell.length_c   1.000
_cell.angle_alpha   90.00
_cell.angle_beta   90.00
_cell.angle_gamma   90.00
#
_symmetry.space_group_name_H-M   'P 1'
#
loop_
_entity.id
_entity.type
_entity.pdbx_description
1 polymer ?
#
loop_
_entity_poly.entity_id
_entity_poly.type
_entity_poly.pdbx_seq_one_letter_code
_entity_poly.pdbx_strand_id
1 'polypeptide(L)'
;MEEIDISQLLDYFKSKIVYIIFAMALAFAASAIYVYNFRVPEYTSYTTVLLTQSGESINANDLNMNNSLVSNYSEIIKSKRVLKQVISNLNLDYEFGQLQGKIVVGEVNDTDLIKISVTDADAE
;
A
#
# COMPACT_ATOMS: atom_id res chain seq x y z
N MET A 1 0.80 -32.40 -48.04
CA MET A 1 1.11 -31.51 -46.91
C MET A 1 1.24 -30.14 -47.51
N GLU A 2 0.29 -29.28 -47.21
CA GLU A 2 0.38 -27.87 -47.63
C GLU A 2 1.47 -27.21 -46.84
N GLU A 3 2.57 -26.89 -47.48
CA GLU A 3 3.61 -26.04 -46.86
C GLU A 3 2.98 -24.67 -46.68
N ILE A 4 2.66 -24.32 -45.46
CA ILE A 4 2.22 -22.97 -45.12
C ILE A 4 3.43 -22.08 -45.30
N ASP A 5 3.43 -21.37 -46.41
CA ASP A 5 4.49 -20.40 -46.77
C ASP A 5 4.45 -19.24 -45.78
N ILE A 6 5.52 -19.08 -45.02
CA ILE A 6 5.68 -18.05 -43.97
C ILE A 6 5.47 -16.64 -44.59
N SER A 7 5.80 -16.48 -45.87
CA SER A 7 5.58 -15.22 -46.60
C SER A 7 4.10 -14.87 -46.77
N GLN A 8 3.23 -15.86 -47.01
CA GLN A 8 1.79 -15.68 -47.11
C GLN A 8 1.17 -15.31 -45.77
N LEU A 9 1.66 -15.89 -44.67
CA LEU A 9 1.28 -15.51 -43.32
C LEU A 9 1.66 -14.05 -43.01
N LEU A 10 2.85 -13.63 -43.36
CA LEU A 10 3.32 -12.27 -43.14
C LEU A 10 2.50 -11.24 -43.94
N ASP A 11 2.16 -11.55 -45.20
CA ASP A 11 1.32 -10.68 -46.03
C ASP A 11 -0.12 -10.59 -45.52
N TYR A 12 -0.66 -11.66 -44.97
CA TYR A 12 -1.95 -11.65 -44.29
C TYR A 12 -1.93 -10.76 -43.05
N PHE A 13 -0.89 -10.87 -42.24
CA PHE A 13 -0.71 -10.02 -41.05
C PHE A 13 -0.55 -8.54 -41.44
N LYS A 14 0.23 -8.23 -42.47
CA LYS A 14 0.37 -6.86 -42.97
C LYS A 14 -0.97 -6.28 -43.46
N SER A 15 -1.76 -7.05 -44.14
CA SER A 15 -3.08 -6.62 -44.64
C SER A 15 -4.06 -6.35 -43.47
N LYS A 16 -3.89 -7.02 -42.34
CA LYS A 16 -4.77 -6.88 -41.19
C LYS A 16 -4.19 -6.03 -40.06
N ILE A 17 -3.01 -5.48 -40.22
CA ILE A 17 -2.30 -4.71 -39.20
C ILE A 17 -3.12 -3.51 -38.70
N VAL A 18 -3.89 -2.87 -39.58
CA VAL A 18 -4.75 -1.75 -39.20
C VAL A 18 -5.84 -2.17 -38.21
N TYR A 19 -6.42 -3.34 -38.40
CA TYR A 19 -7.42 -3.87 -37.49
C TYR A 19 -6.83 -4.25 -36.14
N ILE A 20 -5.58 -4.77 -36.13
CA ILE A 20 -4.85 -5.12 -34.91
C ILE A 20 -4.52 -3.86 -34.12
N ILE A 21 -4.03 -2.81 -34.79
CA ILE A 21 -3.71 -1.51 -34.15
C ILE A 21 -4.99 -0.89 -33.59
N PHE A 22 -6.10 -0.94 -34.34
CA PHE A 22 -7.38 -0.39 -33.87
C PHE A 22 -7.92 -1.16 -32.65
N ALA A 23 -7.86 -2.49 -32.67
CA ALA A 23 -8.25 -3.30 -31.51
C ALA A 23 -7.38 -3.02 -30.29
N MET A 24 -6.07 -2.86 -30.49
CA MET A 24 -5.13 -2.51 -29.40
C MET A 24 -5.43 -1.12 -28.84
N ALA A 25 -5.71 -0.13 -29.68
CA ALA A 25 -6.09 1.21 -29.24
C ALA A 25 -7.41 1.21 -28.44
N LEU A 26 -8.40 0.43 -28.86
CA LEU A 26 -9.66 0.27 -28.13
C LEU A 26 -9.44 -0.38 -26.75
N ALA A 27 -8.63 -1.44 -26.68
CA ALA A 27 -8.32 -2.13 -25.42
C ALA A 27 -7.56 -1.18 -24.47
N PHE A 28 -6.64 -0.38 -24.98
CA PHE A 28 -5.91 0.61 -24.21
C PHE A 28 -6.82 1.72 -23.67
N ALA A 29 -7.72 2.25 -24.51
CA ALA A 29 -8.70 3.25 -24.10
C ALA A 29 -9.67 2.71 -23.02
N ALA A 30 -10.17 1.49 -23.20
CA ALA A 30 -11.03 0.85 -22.21
C ALA A 30 -10.32 0.64 -20.86
N SER A 31 -9.05 0.21 -20.91
CA SER A 31 -8.21 0.06 -19.71
C SER A 31 -7.97 1.39 -18.99
N ALA A 32 -7.69 2.46 -19.75
CA ALA A 32 -7.49 3.80 -19.19
C ALA A 32 -8.75 4.33 -18.50
N ILE A 33 -9.90 4.16 -19.14
CA ILE A 33 -11.21 4.55 -18.56
C ILE A 33 -11.49 3.75 -17.29
N TYR A 34 -11.20 2.44 -17.29
CA TYR A 34 -11.38 1.60 -16.12
C TYR A 34 -10.51 2.07 -14.95
N VAL A 35 -9.22 2.31 -15.19
CA VAL A 35 -8.29 2.79 -14.15
C VAL A 35 -8.73 4.15 -13.61
N TYR A 36 -9.12 5.08 -14.49
CA TYR A 36 -9.52 6.42 -14.07
C TYR A 36 -10.79 6.44 -13.22
N ASN A 37 -11.79 5.58 -13.53
CA ASN A 37 -13.05 5.55 -12.80
C ASN A 37 -13.03 4.68 -11.54
N PHE A 38 -12.18 3.64 -11.50
CA PHE A 38 -12.21 2.65 -10.41
C PHE A 38 -11.02 2.76 -9.45
N ARG A 39 -9.97 3.49 -9.81
CA ARG A 39 -8.86 3.73 -8.89
C ARG A 39 -9.06 5.03 -8.14
N VAL A 40 -9.34 4.92 -6.86
CA VAL A 40 -9.22 6.03 -5.93
C VAL A 40 -7.74 6.19 -5.61
N PRO A 41 -7.12 7.36 -5.81
CA PRO A 41 -5.74 7.57 -5.39
C PRO A 41 -5.65 7.41 -3.87
N GLU A 42 -4.70 6.61 -3.41
CA GLU A 42 -4.42 6.43 -2.00
C GLU A 42 -3.15 7.21 -1.65
N TYR A 43 -3.23 8.01 -0.62
CA TYR A 43 -2.12 8.79 -0.09
C TYR A 43 -1.63 8.12 1.19
N THR A 44 -0.34 7.84 1.27
CA THR A 44 0.27 7.27 2.46
C THR A 44 1.16 8.30 3.13
N SER A 45 0.82 8.65 4.34
CA SER A 45 1.65 9.46 5.23
C SER A 45 2.25 8.59 6.32
N TYR A 46 3.45 8.92 6.76
CA TYR A 46 4.09 8.17 7.85
C TYR A 46 4.79 9.11 8.83
N THR A 47 4.84 8.67 10.07
CA THR A 47 5.64 9.27 11.11
C THR A 47 6.48 8.22 11.80
N THR A 48 7.61 8.63 12.35
CA THR A 48 8.53 7.74 13.05
C THR A 48 8.66 8.19 14.49
N VAL A 49 8.50 7.26 15.44
CA VAL A 49 8.62 7.51 16.86
C VAL A 49 9.80 6.71 17.40
N LEU A 50 10.71 7.39 18.11
CA LEU A 50 11.82 6.74 18.79
C LEU A 50 11.34 6.21 20.15
N LEU A 51 11.54 4.91 20.36
CA LEU A 51 11.35 4.30 21.67
C LEU A 51 12.65 4.45 22.47
N THR A 52 12.70 5.41 23.38
CA THR A 52 13.79 5.53 24.36
C THR A 52 13.43 4.80 25.63
N GLN A 53 14.17 3.76 25.96
CA GLN A 53 14.16 3.21 27.31
C GLN A 53 14.99 4.15 28.19
N SER A 54 14.35 4.78 29.15
CA SER A 54 15.05 5.54 30.19
C SER A 54 15.66 4.55 31.18
N GLY A 55 16.96 4.29 31.03
CA GLY A 55 17.78 3.60 32.03
C GLY A 55 18.13 2.14 31.71
N GLU A 56 19.41 1.95 31.61
CA GLU A 56 20.20 0.71 31.67
C GLU A 56 20.67 0.09 30.36
N SER A 57 21.95 -0.24 30.41
CA SER A 57 22.83 -0.79 29.39
C SER A 57 22.23 -1.89 28.52
N ILE A 58 22.39 -1.69 27.22
CA ILE A 58 22.02 -2.63 26.14
C ILE A 58 22.79 -3.94 26.31
N ASN A 59 22.12 -5.01 26.66
CA ASN A 59 22.63 -6.36 26.63
C ASN A 59 22.16 -7.05 25.33
N ALA A 60 23.02 -7.92 24.77
CA ALA A 60 22.77 -8.65 23.53
C ALA A 60 21.52 -9.59 23.54
N ASN A 61 20.82 -9.71 24.67
CA ASN A 61 19.52 -10.38 24.79
C ASN A 61 18.33 -9.51 24.36
N ASP A 62 18.57 -8.23 24.08
CA ASP A 62 17.50 -7.26 23.83
C ASP A 62 16.91 -7.36 22.41
N LEU A 63 17.53 -8.08 21.47
CA LEU A 63 17.01 -8.23 20.11
C LEU A 63 15.65 -8.97 20.07
N ASN A 64 15.45 -9.95 20.93
CA ASN A 64 14.15 -10.61 21.07
C ASN A 64 13.14 -9.75 21.85
N MET A 65 13.62 -8.84 22.67
CA MET A 65 12.82 -7.94 23.49
C MET A 65 12.28 -6.78 22.62
N ASN A 66 13.04 -6.32 21.64
CA ASN A 66 12.63 -5.25 20.72
C ASN A 66 11.40 -5.65 19.90
N ASN A 67 11.38 -6.86 19.33
CA ASN A 67 10.20 -7.36 18.61
C ASN A 67 8.94 -7.41 19.48
N SER A 68 9.10 -7.75 20.74
CA SER A 68 8.00 -7.76 21.71
C SER A 68 7.53 -6.35 22.07
N LEU A 69 8.45 -5.40 22.16
CA LEU A 69 8.12 -4.00 22.43
C LEU A 69 7.35 -3.38 21.26
N VAL A 70 7.82 -3.55 20.03
CA VAL A 70 7.12 -3.07 18.83
C VAL A 70 5.71 -3.64 18.75
N SER A 71 5.55 -4.92 19.01
CA SER A 71 4.24 -5.57 19.04
C SER A 71 3.32 -4.97 20.12
N ASN A 72 3.81 -4.80 21.33
CA ASN A 72 3.05 -4.22 22.43
C ASN A 72 2.64 -2.75 22.14
N TYR A 73 3.55 -1.95 21.60
CA TYR A 73 3.22 -0.57 21.23
C TYR A 73 2.26 -0.50 20.04
N SER A 74 2.38 -1.41 19.08
CA SER A 74 1.43 -1.54 17.98
C SER A 74 0.01 -1.81 18.47
N GLU A 75 -0.14 -2.71 19.42
CA GLU A 75 -1.42 -3.02 20.08
C GLU A 75 -1.99 -1.80 20.81
N ILE A 76 -1.15 -1.05 21.54
CA ILE A 76 -1.57 0.16 22.24
C ILE A 76 -2.02 1.24 21.26
N ILE A 77 -1.24 1.49 20.20
CA ILE A 77 -1.55 2.49 19.17
C ILE A 77 -2.87 2.15 18.45
N LYS A 78 -3.08 0.87 18.14
CA LYS A 78 -4.31 0.38 17.50
C LYS A 78 -5.46 0.14 18.46
N SER A 79 -5.30 0.44 19.74
CA SER A 79 -6.34 0.20 20.74
C SER A 79 -7.56 1.09 20.50
N LYS A 80 -8.73 0.55 20.82
CA LYS A 80 -10.00 1.26 20.67
C LYS A 80 -10.05 2.60 21.43
N ARG A 81 -9.36 2.67 22.57
CA ARG A 81 -9.31 3.89 23.40
C ARG A 81 -8.55 5.01 22.67
N VAL A 82 -7.36 4.70 22.16
CA VAL A 82 -6.50 5.66 21.47
C VAL A 82 -7.15 6.11 20.15
N LEU A 83 -7.61 5.18 19.32
CA LEU A 83 -8.22 5.54 18.03
C LEU A 83 -9.52 6.31 18.16
N LYS A 84 -10.35 6.01 19.16
CA LYS A 84 -11.54 6.82 19.45
C LYS A 84 -11.19 8.25 19.85
N GLN A 85 -10.12 8.42 20.61
CA GLN A 85 -9.65 9.74 21.01
C GLN A 85 -9.11 10.52 19.81
N VAL A 86 -8.40 9.87 18.88
CA VAL A 86 -7.94 10.46 17.62
C VAL A 86 -9.13 10.90 16.76
N ILE A 87 -10.12 10.03 16.57
CA ILE A 87 -11.34 10.34 15.83
C ILE A 87 -12.04 11.56 16.41
N SER A 88 -12.16 11.62 17.75
CA SER A 88 -12.80 12.74 18.43
C SER A 88 -12.00 14.04 18.33
N ASN A 89 -10.68 13.97 18.50
CA ASN A 89 -9.82 15.16 18.48
C ASN A 89 -9.67 15.78 17.09
N LEU A 90 -9.67 14.94 16.05
CA LEU A 90 -9.54 15.37 14.66
C LEU A 90 -10.90 15.49 13.95
N ASN A 91 -11.98 15.18 14.65
CA ASN A 91 -13.35 15.23 14.13
C ASN A 91 -13.51 14.44 12.81
N LEU A 92 -12.95 13.22 12.78
CA LEU A 92 -12.95 12.36 11.60
C LEU A 92 -14.30 11.65 11.44
N ASP A 93 -14.75 11.51 10.20
CA ASP A 93 -15.97 10.78 9.82
C ASP A 93 -15.72 9.26 9.66
N TYR A 94 -14.82 8.70 10.47
CA TYR A 94 -14.48 7.27 10.43
C TYR A 94 -14.97 6.53 11.67
N GLU A 95 -15.43 5.30 11.44
CA GLU A 95 -15.60 4.35 12.53
C GLU A 95 -14.26 3.77 12.98
N PHE A 96 -14.18 3.33 14.25
CA PHE A 96 -12.99 2.73 14.82
C PHE A 96 -12.35 1.65 13.93
N GLY A 97 -13.17 0.71 13.41
CA GLY A 97 -12.69 -0.39 12.58
C GLY A 97 -12.09 0.07 11.24
N GLN A 98 -12.64 1.11 10.66
CA GLN A 98 -12.14 1.70 9.41
C GLN A 98 -10.78 2.36 9.62
N LEU A 99 -10.65 3.17 10.67
CA LEU A 99 -9.38 3.83 11.00
C LEU A 99 -8.30 2.80 11.38
N GLN A 100 -8.66 1.78 12.15
CA GLN A 100 -7.74 0.71 12.51
C GLN A 100 -7.15 -0.01 11.29
N GLY A 101 -7.96 -0.25 10.25
CA GLY A 101 -7.53 -0.88 9.01
C GLY A 101 -6.61 -0.01 8.15
N LYS A 102 -6.69 1.33 8.30
CA LYS A 102 -5.86 2.30 7.57
C LYS A 102 -4.49 2.53 8.21
N ILE A 103 -4.30 2.11 9.47
CA ILE A 103 -3.07 2.33 10.23
C ILE A 103 -2.21 1.05 10.19
N VAL A 104 -0.98 1.20 9.73
CA VAL A 104 0.05 0.17 9.76
C VAL A 104 1.17 0.63 10.68
N VAL A 105 1.48 -0.19 11.68
CA VAL A 105 2.58 0.05 12.60
C VAL A 105 3.64 -1.01 12.33
N GLY A 106 4.87 -0.59 12.12
CA GLY A 106 5.99 -1.47 11.81
C GLY A 106 7.29 -0.96 12.40
N GLU A 107 8.28 -1.82 12.42
CA GLU A 107 9.65 -1.53 12.80
C GLU A 107 10.46 -0.96 11.63
N VAL A 108 11.40 -0.10 11.92
CA VAL A 108 12.31 0.45 10.92
C VAL A 108 13.68 -0.24 11.04
N ASN A 109 13.94 -1.22 10.16
CA ASN A 109 15.27 -1.81 9.94
C ASN A 109 16.07 -2.13 11.22
N ASP A 110 15.56 -2.99 12.08
CA ASP A 110 16.22 -3.42 13.33
C ASP A 110 16.66 -2.25 14.25
N THR A 111 15.89 -1.17 14.25
CA THR A 111 16.11 -0.02 15.12
C THR A 111 14.98 0.12 16.13
N ASP A 112 15.24 0.88 17.22
CA ASP A 112 14.21 1.21 18.21
C ASP A 112 13.19 2.24 17.71
N LEU A 113 13.06 2.37 16.39
CA LEU A 113 12.14 3.27 15.73
C LEU A 113 10.87 2.53 15.29
N ILE A 114 9.73 3.04 15.72
CA ILE A 114 8.43 2.59 15.22
C ILE A 114 7.96 3.53 14.12
N LYS A 115 7.65 2.98 12.96
CA LYS A 115 7.03 3.67 11.84
C LYS A 115 5.52 3.46 11.90
N ILE A 116 4.79 4.54 11.99
CA ILE A 116 3.33 4.53 11.91
C ILE A 116 2.97 5.10 10.54
N SER A 117 2.32 4.29 9.70
CA SER A 117 1.86 4.68 8.37
C SER A 117 0.34 4.68 8.34
N VAL A 118 -0.22 5.71 7.75
CA VAL A 118 -1.66 5.84 7.51
C VAL A 118 -1.88 6.00 6.03
N THR A 119 -2.77 5.20 5.48
CA THR A 119 -3.15 5.26 4.05
C THR A 119 -4.61 5.65 3.94
N ASP A 120 -4.87 6.73 3.23
CA ASP A 120 -6.22 7.22 2.97
C ASP A 120 -6.38 7.70 1.53
N ALA A 121 -7.63 7.78 1.08
CA ALA A 121 -8.00 8.39 -0.20
C ALA A 121 -7.97 9.93 -0.15
N ASP A 122 -8.03 10.51 1.04
CA ASP A 122 -7.93 11.94 1.29
C ASP A 122 -6.51 12.31 1.73
N ALA A 123 -5.97 13.39 1.15
CA ALA A 123 -4.61 13.84 1.42
C ALA A 123 -4.50 14.81 2.61
N GLU A 124 -5.64 15.25 3.20
CA GLU A 124 -5.69 16.14 4.37
C GLU A 124 -5.76 15.40 5.69
#